data_1417b4d15e8accbe55f716f36ebe9879
#
_entry.id   1417b4d15e8accbe55f716f36ebe9879
#
_cell.length_a   1.000
_cell.length_b   1.000
_cell.length_c   1.000
_cell.angle_alpha   90.00
_cell.angle_beta   90.00
_cell.angle_gamma   90.00
#
_symmetry.space_group_name_H-M   'P 1'
#
loop_
_entity.id
_entity.type
_entity.pdbx_description
1 polymer ?
#
loop_
_entity_poly.entity_id
_entity_poly.type
_entity_poly.pdbx_seq_one_letter_code
_entity_poly.pdbx_strand_id
1 'polypeptide(L)'
;MYPNAHIHMIVENTRELLKKLDEGEIDFALVEGFFKKNEYDFQKYSEEPYIAVCSPDYPFKKKPKRIEDLFGERILIREDGSGTREVLERYLESCNLSIGNFRQTVEIGSMHTIKELTKLKCGITFLYETAIWEELESEALVKIPLEDFHIVREFTFIWRRGSFY
;
A
#
# COMPACT_ATOMS: atom_id res chain seq x y z
N MET A 1 -25.03 2.87 -17.36
CA MET A 1 -23.80 3.42 -17.98
C MET A 1 -24.15 4.82 -18.47
N TYR A 2 -23.36 5.83 -18.16
CA TYR A 2 -23.58 7.23 -18.54
C TYR A 2 -22.71 7.58 -19.77
N PRO A 3 -23.22 7.41 -21.00
CA PRO A 3 -22.40 7.47 -22.22
C PRO A 3 -21.80 8.86 -22.51
N ASN A 4 -22.27 9.91 -21.84
CA ASN A 4 -21.79 11.27 -22.00
C ASN A 4 -20.95 11.77 -20.82
N ALA A 5 -20.56 10.90 -19.89
CA ALA A 5 -19.71 11.29 -18.79
C ALA A 5 -18.25 11.46 -19.28
N HIS A 6 -17.66 12.61 -19.00
CA HIS A 6 -16.23 12.83 -19.17
C HIS A 6 -15.53 12.54 -17.85
N ILE A 7 -14.60 11.58 -17.87
CA ILE A 7 -13.85 11.19 -16.69
C ILE A 7 -12.39 11.62 -16.88
N HIS A 8 -11.89 12.41 -15.93
CA HIS A 8 -10.46 12.71 -15.80
C HIS A 8 -9.93 11.99 -14.57
N MET A 9 -9.00 11.06 -14.75
CA MET A 9 -8.43 10.27 -13.67
C MET A 9 -6.99 10.66 -13.39
N ILE A 10 -6.70 10.96 -12.13
CA ILE A 10 -5.37 11.27 -11.61
C ILE A 10 -4.95 10.12 -10.68
N VAL A 11 -3.70 9.68 -10.79
CA VAL A 11 -3.14 8.64 -9.91
C VAL A 11 -1.96 9.25 -9.15
N GLU A 12 -2.15 9.42 -7.87
CA GLU A 12 -1.16 9.98 -6.94
C GLU A 12 -1.22 9.25 -5.59
N ASN A 13 -0.35 9.60 -4.66
CA ASN A 13 -0.44 9.07 -3.30
C ASN A 13 -1.59 9.70 -2.51
N THR A 14 -1.97 9.07 -1.41
CA THR A 14 -3.13 9.49 -0.61
C THR A 14 -3.04 10.94 -0.16
N ARG A 15 -1.87 11.43 0.26
CA ARG A 15 -1.69 12.82 0.71
C ARG A 15 -2.02 13.83 -0.40
N GLU A 16 -1.50 13.60 -1.60
CA GLU A 16 -1.74 14.50 -2.73
C GLU A 16 -3.20 14.44 -3.20
N LEU A 17 -3.82 13.25 -3.19
CA LEU A 17 -5.24 13.11 -3.51
C LEU A 17 -6.14 13.86 -2.51
N LEU A 18 -5.86 13.75 -1.20
CA LEU A 18 -6.61 14.49 -0.17
C LEU A 18 -6.47 16.00 -0.35
N LYS A 19 -5.26 16.49 -0.63
CA LYS A 19 -5.02 17.91 -0.91
C LYS A 19 -5.84 18.38 -2.12
N LYS A 20 -5.80 17.67 -3.25
CA LYS A 20 -6.57 18.00 -4.45
C LYS A 20 -8.07 17.95 -4.21
N LEU A 21 -8.53 17.03 -3.38
CA LEU A 21 -9.94 16.94 -3.00
C LEU A 21 -10.37 18.18 -2.18
N ASP A 22 -9.54 18.62 -1.21
CA ASP A 22 -9.81 19.80 -0.38
C ASP A 22 -9.80 21.08 -1.21
N GLU A 23 -8.86 21.20 -2.16
CA GLU A 23 -8.76 22.33 -3.10
C GLU A 23 -9.86 22.34 -4.17
N GLY A 24 -10.59 21.23 -4.31
CA GLY A 24 -11.67 21.09 -5.30
C GLY A 24 -11.17 20.84 -6.72
N GLU A 25 -9.94 20.41 -6.87
CA GLU A 25 -9.37 20.00 -8.16
C GLU A 25 -9.94 18.67 -8.66
N ILE A 26 -10.34 17.81 -7.73
CA ILE A 26 -11.04 16.55 -8.01
C ILE A 26 -12.33 16.46 -7.20
N ASP A 27 -13.29 15.72 -7.74
CA ASP A 27 -14.62 15.56 -7.14
C ASP A 27 -14.67 14.49 -6.09
N PHE A 28 -13.96 13.38 -6.32
CA PHE A 28 -13.83 12.26 -5.39
C PHE A 28 -12.49 11.55 -5.57
N ALA A 29 -12.08 10.79 -4.57
CA ALA A 29 -10.88 9.96 -4.61
C ALA A 29 -11.18 8.54 -4.13
N LEU A 30 -10.50 7.54 -4.66
CA LEU A 30 -10.42 6.20 -4.10
C LEU A 30 -9.10 6.10 -3.34
N VAL A 31 -9.18 5.86 -2.04
CA VAL A 31 -8.01 5.80 -1.15
C VAL A 31 -7.99 4.51 -0.35
N GLU A 32 -6.78 4.02 -0.11
CA GLU A 32 -6.51 2.85 0.74
C GLU A 32 -5.93 3.23 2.11
N GLY A 33 -5.59 4.51 2.26
CA GLY A 33 -4.94 5.04 3.45
C GLY A 33 -5.91 5.50 4.53
N PHE A 34 -5.34 6.19 5.50
CA PHE A 34 -6.09 6.80 6.57
C PHE A 34 -6.56 8.20 6.15
N PHE A 35 -7.82 8.50 6.46
CA PHE A 35 -8.40 9.82 6.28
C PHE A 35 -9.31 10.15 7.48
N LYS A 36 -9.61 11.42 7.69
CA LYS A 36 -10.45 11.86 8.78
C LYS A 36 -11.93 11.72 8.41
N LYS A 37 -12.59 10.68 8.89
CA LYS A 37 -13.99 10.35 8.59
C LYS A 37 -15.01 11.48 8.94
N ASN A 38 -14.62 12.44 9.76
CA ASN A 38 -15.44 13.61 10.08
C ASN A 38 -15.31 14.76 9.08
N GLU A 39 -14.31 14.73 8.19
CA GLU A 39 -14.05 15.78 7.18
C GLU A 39 -14.64 15.43 5.82
N TYR A 40 -14.84 14.15 5.52
CA TYR A 40 -15.33 13.66 4.23
C TYR A 40 -16.59 12.84 4.39
N ASP A 41 -17.42 12.81 3.34
CA ASP A 41 -18.37 11.74 3.11
C ASP A 41 -17.65 10.59 2.41
N PHE A 42 -18.09 9.36 2.64
CA PHE A 42 -17.34 8.21 2.14
C PHE A 42 -18.23 7.00 1.88
N GLN A 43 -17.77 6.14 0.98
CA GLN A 43 -18.37 4.84 0.71
C GLN A 43 -17.28 3.78 0.57
N LYS A 44 -17.39 2.72 1.35
CA LYS A 44 -16.51 1.55 1.22
C LYS A 44 -16.68 0.93 -0.17
N TYR A 45 -15.56 0.63 -0.81
CA TYR A 45 -15.49 -0.06 -2.10
C TYR A 45 -15.14 -1.53 -1.94
N SER A 46 -14.02 -1.86 -1.29
CA SER A 46 -13.56 -3.23 -1.07
C SER A 46 -12.78 -3.37 0.24
N GLU A 47 -12.47 -4.61 0.60
CA GLU A 47 -11.49 -4.96 1.63
C GLU A 47 -10.36 -5.74 0.98
N GLU A 48 -9.13 -5.30 1.22
CA GLU A 48 -7.95 -5.84 0.57
C GLU A 48 -6.92 -6.31 1.60
N PRO A 49 -6.43 -7.55 1.48
CA PRO A 49 -5.32 -8.03 2.27
C PRO A 49 -4.04 -7.24 1.95
N TYR A 50 -3.31 -6.87 3.00
CA TYR A 50 -2.01 -6.22 2.91
C TYR A 50 -0.95 -7.21 3.38
N ILE A 51 -0.01 -7.57 2.51
CA ILE A 51 0.86 -8.74 2.68
C ILE A 51 2.33 -8.40 2.44
N ALA A 52 3.22 -9.14 3.12
CA ALA A 52 4.65 -9.16 2.84
C ALA A 52 4.94 -10.05 1.63
N VAL A 53 5.79 -9.60 0.71
CA VAL A 53 6.12 -10.33 -0.51
C VAL A 53 7.61 -10.24 -0.87
N CYS A 54 8.08 -11.27 -1.58
CA CYS A 54 9.42 -11.34 -2.13
C CYS A 54 9.43 -12.13 -3.45
N SER A 55 10.59 -12.20 -4.11
CA SER A 55 10.84 -13.16 -5.19
C SER A 55 10.79 -14.60 -4.65
N PRO A 56 10.34 -15.60 -5.43
CA PRO A 56 10.29 -17.00 -5.02
C PRO A 56 11.59 -17.55 -4.45
N ASP A 57 12.71 -17.17 -5.08
CA ASP A 57 14.06 -17.61 -4.65
C ASP A 57 14.80 -16.55 -3.82
N TYR A 58 14.08 -15.71 -3.08
CA TYR A 58 14.72 -14.72 -2.24
C TYR A 58 15.60 -15.39 -1.19
N PRO A 59 16.89 -14.98 -1.04
CA PRO A 59 17.88 -15.74 -0.27
C PRO A 59 17.80 -15.49 1.25
N PHE A 60 16.67 -15.81 1.86
CA PHE A 60 16.55 -15.74 3.33
C PHE A 60 17.55 -16.68 4.00
N LYS A 61 18.25 -16.18 5.00
CA LYS A 61 19.12 -17.03 5.84
C LYS A 61 18.33 -18.08 6.62
N LYS A 62 17.12 -17.72 7.03
CA LYS A 62 16.16 -18.57 7.73
C LYS A 62 14.76 -18.18 7.22
N LYS A 63 13.90 -19.16 7.01
CA LYS A 63 12.50 -18.90 6.60
C LYS A 63 11.81 -18.02 7.64
N PRO A 64 11.38 -16.80 7.29
CA PRO A 64 10.77 -15.89 8.24
C PRO A 64 9.40 -16.41 8.67
N LYS A 65 9.04 -16.17 9.92
CA LYS A 65 7.74 -16.49 10.51
C LYS A 65 7.07 -15.26 11.15
N ARG A 66 7.85 -14.31 11.59
CA ARG A 66 7.41 -13.07 12.24
C ARG A 66 7.99 -11.87 11.52
N ILE A 67 7.37 -10.72 11.69
CA ILE A 67 7.86 -9.49 11.06
C ILE A 67 9.31 -9.17 11.47
N GLU A 68 9.67 -9.45 12.72
CA GLU A 68 11.01 -9.23 13.23
C GLU A 68 12.09 -10.07 12.50
N ASP A 69 11.72 -11.26 11.97
CA ASP A 69 12.63 -12.09 11.17
C ASP A 69 13.04 -11.41 9.85
N LEU A 70 12.29 -10.37 9.42
CA LEU A 70 12.56 -9.59 8.21
C LEU A 70 13.51 -8.40 8.43
N PHE A 71 13.85 -8.06 9.66
CA PHE A 71 14.70 -6.89 9.94
C PHE A 71 16.13 -7.01 9.41
N GLY A 72 16.59 -8.22 9.16
CA GLY A 72 17.86 -8.47 8.49
C GLY A 72 17.85 -8.14 6.99
N GLU A 73 16.70 -7.88 6.41
CA GLU A 73 16.52 -7.70 4.97
C GLU A 73 16.48 -6.22 4.56
N ARG A 74 16.61 -5.97 3.26
CA ARG A 74 16.33 -4.66 2.65
C ARG A 74 14.84 -4.58 2.37
N ILE A 75 14.21 -3.49 2.83
CA ILE A 75 12.82 -3.20 2.50
C ILE A 75 12.72 -2.16 1.38
N LEU A 76 11.88 -2.42 0.40
CA LEU A 76 11.47 -1.49 -0.65
C LEU A 76 10.11 -0.94 -0.26
N ILE A 77 10.00 0.35 -0.02
CA ILE A 77 8.75 0.98 0.42
C ILE A 77 8.35 2.15 -0.48
N ARG A 78 7.08 2.48 -0.42
CA ARG A 78 6.55 3.68 -1.08
C ARG A 78 7.09 4.95 -0.40
N GLU A 79 6.98 6.04 -1.14
CA GLU A 79 7.32 7.38 -0.68
C GLU A 79 6.47 7.84 0.51
N ASP A 80 6.97 8.85 1.23
CA ASP A 80 6.21 9.53 2.28
C ASP A 80 4.90 10.11 1.71
N GLY A 81 3.80 9.96 2.47
CA GLY A 81 2.44 10.33 2.04
C GLY A 81 1.68 9.23 1.33
N SER A 82 2.31 8.09 1.01
CA SER A 82 1.61 6.92 0.49
C SER A 82 0.80 6.22 1.59
N GLY A 83 -0.48 5.96 1.32
CA GLY A 83 -1.34 5.17 2.21
C GLY A 83 -0.82 3.75 2.39
N THR A 84 -0.26 3.15 1.34
CA THR A 84 0.37 1.82 1.40
C THR A 84 1.52 1.77 2.41
N ARG A 85 2.38 2.80 2.44
CA ARG A 85 3.45 2.91 3.43
C ARG A 85 2.91 3.15 4.84
N GLU A 86 1.94 4.06 4.98
CA GLU A 86 1.34 4.41 6.26
C GLU A 86 0.75 3.19 7.00
N VAL A 87 0.18 2.24 6.27
CA VAL A 87 -0.35 1.00 6.85
C VAL A 87 0.74 0.19 7.54
N LEU A 88 1.91 0.03 6.91
CA LEU A 88 3.04 -0.66 7.51
C LEU A 88 3.59 0.10 8.72
N GLU A 89 3.79 1.41 8.59
CA GLU A 89 4.33 2.24 9.67
C GLU A 89 3.45 2.17 10.93
N ARG A 90 2.11 2.31 10.77
CA ARG A 90 1.18 2.20 11.89
C ARG A 90 1.15 0.82 12.53
N TYR A 91 1.28 -0.24 11.73
CA TYR A 91 1.40 -1.60 12.28
C TYR A 91 2.67 -1.74 13.11
N LEU A 92 3.81 -1.33 12.57
CA LEU A 92 5.09 -1.37 13.30
C LEU A 92 5.03 -0.56 14.59
N GLU A 93 4.50 0.66 14.55
CA GLU A 93 4.31 1.52 15.73
C GLU A 93 3.44 0.84 16.79
N SER A 94 2.36 0.14 16.40
CA SER A 94 1.51 -0.60 17.34
C SER A 94 2.26 -1.74 18.07
N CYS A 95 3.36 -2.21 17.48
CA CYS A 95 4.25 -3.20 18.04
C CYS A 95 5.50 -2.58 18.73
N ASN A 96 5.57 -1.26 18.89
CA ASN A 96 6.75 -0.50 19.32
C ASN A 96 7.98 -0.70 18.40
N LEU A 97 7.74 -0.88 17.11
CA LEU A 97 8.72 -1.05 16.04
C LEU A 97 8.63 0.11 15.04
N SER A 98 9.58 0.18 14.13
CA SER A 98 9.59 1.18 13.06
C SER A 98 10.25 0.66 11.79
N ILE A 99 10.12 1.39 10.69
CA ILE A 99 10.86 1.11 9.43
C ILE A 99 12.38 1.10 9.66
N GLY A 100 12.87 1.89 10.61
CA GLY A 100 14.30 1.92 10.97
C GLY A 100 14.86 0.62 11.56
N ASN A 101 14.00 -0.35 11.94
CA ASN A 101 14.45 -1.67 12.37
C ASN A 101 14.94 -2.55 11.21
N PHE A 102 14.52 -2.26 9.97
CA PHE A 102 15.03 -2.98 8.81
C PHE A 102 16.49 -2.60 8.52
N ARG A 103 17.28 -3.57 8.08
CA ARG A 103 18.70 -3.38 7.77
C ARG A 103 18.97 -2.23 6.79
N GLN A 104 18.10 -2.05 5.82
CA GLN A 104 18.18 -1.00 4.81
C GLN A 104 16.78 -0.70 4.27
N THR A 105 16.48 0.59 4.12
CA THR A 105 15.25 1.08 3.50
C THR A 105 15.56 1.73 2.16
N VAL A 106 14.79 1.39 1.13
CA VAL A 106 14.82 2.06 -0.19
C VAL A 106 13.44 2.61 -0.46
N GLU A 107 13.36 3.93 -0.54
CA GLU A 107 12.10 4.65 -0.82
C GLU A 107 11.90 4.82 -2.32
N ILE A 108 10.72 4.48 -2.83
CA ILE A 108 10.42 4.45 -4.27
C ILE A 108 8.96 4.92 -4.50
N GLY A 109 8.78 5.99 -5.26
CA GLY A 109 7.44 6.54 -5.58
C GLY A 109 6.64 5.71 -6.60
N SER A 110 7.27 4.80 -7.33
CA SER A 110 6.62 3.99 -8.36
C SER A 110 6.34 2.57 -7.89
N MET A 111 5.06 2.20 -7.82
CA MET A 111 4.61 0.83 -7.52
C MET A 111 5.19 -0.19 -8.52
N HIS A 112 5.20 0.16 -9.81
CA HIS A 112 5.77 -0.69 -10.85
C HIS A 112 7.26 -0.96 -10.58
N THR A 113 8.03 0.07 -10.24
CA THR A 113 9.46 -0.07 -9.93
C THR A 113 9.69 -0.94 -8.69
N ILE A 114 8.86 -0.80 -7.65
CA ILE A 114 8.93 -1.67 -6.47
C ILE A 114 8.72 -3.13 -6.87
N LYS A 115 7.70 -3.43 -7.66
CA LYS A 115 7.41 -4.79 -8.13
C LYS A 115 8.60 -5.38 -8.90
N GLU A 116 9.15 -4.63 -9.86
CA GLU A 116 10.29 -5.08 -10.66
C GLU A 116 11.55 -5.34 -9.82
N LEU A 117 11.89 -4.42 -8.91
CA LEU A 117 13.05 -4.61 -8.02
C LEU A 117 12.85 -5.78 -7.04
N THR A 118 11.61 -6.03 -6.60
CA THR A 118 11.31 -7.20 -5.74
C THR A 118 11.50 -8.50 -6.53
N LYS A 119 11.04 -8.58 -7.77
CA LYS A 119 11.28 -9.73 -8.67
C LYS A 119 12.78 -9.98 -8.87
N LEU A 120 13.57 -8.91 -8.98
CA LEU A 120 15.03 -8.97 -9.11
C LEU A 120 15.78 -9.24 -7.81
N LYS A 121 15.10 -9.60 -6.73
CA LYS A 121 15.68 -9.91 -5.41
C LYS A 121 16.42 -8.74 -4.76
N CYS A 122 16.10 -7.50 -5.15
CA CYS A 122 16.72 -6.31 -4.57
C CYS A 122 16.25 -6.02 -3.13
N GLY A 123 15.19 -6.66 -2.69
CA GLY A 123 14.63 -6.52 -1.35
C GLY A 123 13.26 -7.21 -1.24
N ILE A 124 12.65 -7.06 -0.08
CA ILE A 124 11.26 -7.46 0.20
C ILE A 124 10.38 -6.21 0.19
N THR A 125 9.08 -6.39 0.08
CA THR A 125 8.12 -5.29 0.16
C THR A 125 6.81 -5.72 0.81
N PHE A 126 5.97 -4.73 1.13
CA PHE A 126 4.62 -4.93 1.67
C PHE A 126 3.64 -4.21 0.76
N LEU A 127 2.70 -4.94 0.19
CA LEU A 127 1.73 -4.43 -0.80
C LEU A 127 0.35 -5.03 -0.58
N TYR A 128 -0.66 -4.40 -1.15
CA TYR A 128 -1.98 -5.01 -1.24
C TYR A 128 -1.96 -6.16 -2.24
N GLU A 129 -2.63 -7.24 -1.88
CA GLU A 129 -2.72 -8.44 -2.71
C GLU A 129 -3.29 -8.12 -4.09
N THR A 130 -4.30 -7.27 -4.15
CA THR A 130 -4.93 -6.81 -5.40
C THR A 130 -3.96 -6.05 -6.32
N ALA A 131 -2.94 -5.38 -5.80
CA ALA A 131 -1.96 -4.62 -6.59
C ALA A 131 -0.90 -5.52 -7.26
N ILE A 132 -0.81 -6.77 -6.84
CA ILE A 132 0.20 -7.74 -7.29
C ILE A 132 -0.42 -9.09 -7.65
N TRP A 133 -1.73 -9.11 -7.94
CA TRP A 133 -2.43 -10.36 -8.19
C TRP A 133 -1.83 -11.12 -9.39
N GLU A 134 -1.46 -10.42 -10.46
CA GLU A 134 -0.83 -11.01 -11.65
C GLU A 134 0.53 -11.62 -11.33
N GLU A 135 1.31 -10.97 -10.47
CA GLU A 135 2.61 -11.48 -10.02
C GLU A 135 2.47 -12.69 -9.11
N LEU A 136 1.41 -12.77 -8.32
CA LEU A 136 1.12 -13.95 -7.48
C LEU A 136 0.63 -15.12 -8.32
N GLU A 137 -0.28 -14.88 -9.27
CA GLU A 137 -0.78 -15.90 -10.20
C GLU A 137 0.33 -16.49 -11.07
N SER A 138 1.26 -15.66 -11.53
CA SER A 138 2.41 -16.09 -12.35
C SER A 138 3.59 -16.60 -11.53
N GLU A 139 3.47 -16.63 -10.20
CA GLU A 139 4.56 -16.95 -9.26
C GLU A 139 5.82 -16.08 -9.45
N ALA A 140 5.70 -14.91 -10.06
CA ALA A 140 6.79 -13.94 -10.17
C ALA A 140 7.13 -13.29 -8.82
N LEU A 141 6.14 -13.20 -7.92
CA LEU A 141 6.28 -12.86 -6.52
C LEU A 141 5.54 -13.90 -5.67
N VAL A 142 5.99 -14.08 -4.44
CA VAL A 142 5.36 -14.97 -3.47
C VAL A 142 5.12 -14.27 -2.14
N LYS A 143 4.06 -14.69 -1.44
CA LYS A 143 3.78 -14.22 -0.08
C LYS A 143 4.84 -14.74 0.88
N ILE A 144 5.30 -13.88 1.78
CA ILE A 144 6.09 -14.27 2.94
C ILE A 144 5.09 -14.63 4.05
N PRO A 145 5.04 -15.90 4.48
CA PRO A 145 4.03 -16.36 5.44
C PRO A 145 4.40 -15.94 6.87
N LEU A 146 3.96 -14.76 7.29
CA LEU A 146 4.16 -14.25 8.65
C LEU A 146 2.98 -14.65 9.53
N GLU A 147 3.28 -15.21 10.71
CA GLU A 147 2.28 -15.68 11.68
C GLU A 147 1.65 -14.54 12.49
N ASP A 148 2.32 -13.39 12.54
CA ASP A 148 1.93 -12.20 13.32
C ASP A 148 1.50 -11.01 12.46
N PHE A 149 1.40 -11.16 11.15
CA PHE A 149 1.06 -10.06 10.24
C PHE A 149 -0.20 -10.38 9.43
N HIS A 150 -1.34 -9.93 9.94
CA HIS A 150 -2.65 -10.15 9.31
C HIS A 150 -3.39 -8.82 9.22
N ILE A 151 -3.17 -8.10 8.12
CA ILE A 151 -3.78 -6.80 7.89
C ILE A 151 -4.75 -6.88 6.73
N VAL A 152 -5.96 -6.40 6.94
CA VAL A 152 -6.95 -6.12 5.91
C VAL A 152 -7.34 -4.65 6.00
N ARG A 153 -7.41 -3.97 4.87
CA ARG A 153 -7.75 -2.55 4.81
C ARG A 153 -8.89 -2.31 3.82
N GLU A 154 -9.69 -1.30 4.13
CA GLU A 154 -10.75 -0.85 3.25
C GLU A 154 -10.19 0.08 2.17
N PHE A 155 -10.53 -0.16 0.91
CA PHE A 155 -10.49 0.84 -0.14
C PHE A 155 -11.81 1.61 -0.11
N THR A 156 -11.71 2.92 -0.09
CA THR A 156 -12.85 3.78 0.21
C THR A 156 -12.92 4.93 -0.78
N PHE A 157 -14.07 5.11 -1.43
CA PHE A 157 -14.38 6.36 -2.13
C PHE A 157 -14.68 7.43 -1.10
N ILE A 158 -14.07 8.59 -1.27
CA ILE A 158 -14.25 9.77 -0.43
C ILE A 158 -14.53 11.00 -1.28
N TRP A 159 -15.32 11.93 -0.75
CA TRP A 159 -15.60 13.23 -1.35
C TRP A 159 -15.84 14.29 -0.27
N ARG A 160 -15.76 15.56 -0.66
CA ARG A 160 -15.98 16.65 0.28
C ARG A 160 -17.38 16.60 0.86
N ARG A 161 -17.47 16.78 2.16
CA ARG A 161 -18.74 16.76 2.88
C ARG A 161 -19.69 17.86 2.34
N GLY A 162 -20.95 17.47 2.08
CA GLY A 162 -21.96 18.38 1.56
C GLY A 162 -21.79 18.80 0.10
N SER A 163 -20.88 18.18 -0.65
CA SER A 163 -20.85 18.32 -2.10
C SER A 163 -22.04 17.60 -2.70
N PHE A 164 -22.76 18.28 -3.59
CA PHE A 164 -23.92 17.71 -4.29
C PHE A 164 -23.42 16.93 -5.51
N TYR A 165 -23.41 15.62 -5.43
CA TYR A 165 -23.25 14.70 -6.56
C TYR A 165 -24.29 13.58 -6.49
#